data_88a673acefdaa272b37c716880d9ea88
#
_entry.id   88a673acefdaa272b37c716880d9ea88
#
_cell.length_a   1.000
_cell.length_b   1.000
_cell.length_c   1.000
_cell.angle_alpha   90.00
_cell.angle_beta   90.00
_cell.angle_gamma   90.00
#
_symmetry.space_group_name_H-M   'P 1'
#
loop_
_entity.id
_entity.type
_entity.pdbx_description
1 polymer ?
#
loop_
_entity_poly.entity_id
_entity_poly.type
_entity_poly.pdbx_seq_one_letter_code
_entity_poly.pdbx_strand_id
1 'polypeptide(L)'
;MASTRVPRFPVTPASNTILLDDRRFHDLLPDEEWGRLPLAIWRRFSKRFADGETVVYVGTIEEASFSRAGWWLAQLARVIGGPLPLGAETGVPMVVTVTEDAASGGQIWTRICARSNGFPQVIHSAKRFAGPTGLEEYVGYGVSMALRISVEHEALVFRSAGYSLQIGPLRLPLPPRLAPGDLTVTHSDLGGGAFRFTLEIVHPRLGKLIRQSAIFREAAS
;
A
#
# COMPACT_ATOMS: atom_id res chain seq x y z
N MET A 1 -5.60 -50.37 -6.19
CA MET A 1 -4.95 -49.13 -5.72
C MET A 1 -4.86 -48.16 -6.87
N ALA A 2 -5.73 -47.15 -6.92
CA ALA A 2 -5.77 -46.15 -7.96
C ALA A 2 -4.80 -45.02 -7.60
N SER A 3 -3.76 -44.84 -8.40
CA SER A 3 -2.80 -43.74 -8.24
C SER A 3 -3.44 -42.43 -8.68
N THR A 4 -3.75 -41.55 -7.73
CA THR A 4 -4.27 -40.23 -8.00
C THR A 4 -3.13 -39.36 -8.55
N ARG A 5 -3.09 -39.15 -9.86
CA ARG A 5 -2.21 -38.18 -10.49
C ARG A 5 -2.63 -36.76 -10.07
N VAL A 6 -1.78 -36.11 -9.29
CA VAL A 6 -1.90 -34.67 -9.04
C VAL A 6 -1.67 -33.95 -10.38
N PRO A 7 -2.57 -33.04 -10.80
CA PRO A 7 -2.37 -32.28 -12.02
C PRO A 7 -1.13 -31.37 -11.85
N ARG A 8 -0.13 -31.54 -12.70
CA ARG A 8 1.00 -30.61 -12.80
C ARG A 8 0.53 -29.43 -13.65
N PHE A 9 0.37 -28.28 -13.04
CA PHE A 9 0.22 -27.04 -13.78
C PHE A 9 1.56 -26.76 -14.50
N PRO A 10 1.52 -26.42 -15.81
CA PRO A 10 2.73 -26.04 -16.51
C PRO A 10 3.22 -24.71 -15.90
N VAL A 11 4.33 -24.74 -15.20
CA VAL A 11 5.07 -23.54 -14.84
C VAL A 11 5.80 -23.13 -16.11
N THR A 12 5.18 -22.27 -16.90
CA THR A 12 5.89 -21.57 -17.98
C THR A 12 6.88 -20.63 -17.28
N PRO A 13 8.17 -20.68 -17.57
CA PRO A 13 9.09 -19.68 -17.06
C PRO A 13 8.65 -18.35 -17.65
N ALA A 14 8.09 -17.47 -16.83
CA ALA A 14 7.76 -16.13 -17.24
C ALA A 14 9.06 -15.45 -17.68
N SER A 15 9.09 -14.98 -18.91
CA SER A 15 10.12 -14.07 -19.38
C SER A 15 10.09 -12.84 -18.51
N ASN A 16 11.03 -12.72 -17.59
CA ASN A 16 11.18 -11.61 -16.64
C ASN A 16 11.60 -10.31 -17.36
N THR A 17 10.85 -9.89 -18.36
CA THR A 17 10.97 -8.56 -18.90
C THR A 17 9.95 -7.67 -18.15
N ILE A 18 10.32 -7.23 -16.95
CA ILE A 18 9.58 -6.17 -16.27
C ILE A 18 9.68 -4.93 -17.16
N LEU A 19 8.59 -4.61 -17.83
CA LEU A 19 8.50 -3.38 -18.61
C LEU A 19 8.51 -2.20 -17.63
N LEU A 20 9.62 -1.48 -17.57
CA LEU A 20 9.74 -0.22 -16.84
C LEU A 20 9.11 0.90 -17.68
N ASP A 21 7.79 0.91 -17.80
CA ASP A 21 7.09 1.89 -18.65
C ASP A 21 5.75 2.33 -18.06
N ASP A 22 5.55 2.17 -16.77
CA ASP A 22 4.36 2.72 -16.12
C ASP A 22 4.62 4.18 -15.72
N ARG A 23 4.14 5.11 -16.54
CA ARG A 23 4.28 6.54 -16.29
C ARG A 23 3.20 7.13 -15.39
N ARG A 24 2.20 6.35 -15.00
CA ARG A 24 1.03 6.86 -14.28
C ARG A 24 1.34 7.53 -12.96
N PHE A 25 2.34 7.02 -12.20
CA PHE A 25 2.82 7.72 -11.00
C PHE A 25 3.65 8.94 -11.37
N HIS A 26 4.50 8.83 -12.37
CA HIS A 26 5.32 9.93 -12.85
C HIS A 26 4.46 11.11 -13.32
N ASP A 27 3.38 10.84 -14.06
CA ASP A 27 2.50 11.87 -14.63
C ASP A 27 1.66 12.63 -13.56
N LEU A 28 1.73 12.21 -12.30
CA LEU A 28 1.13 12.90 -11.15
C LEU A 28 2.05 13.94 -10.52
N LEU A 29 3.30 14.03 -10.96
CA LEU A 29 4.31 14.96 -10.46
C LEU A 29 4.97 15.72 -11.61
N PRO A 30 5.47 16.95 -11.38
CA PRO A 30 6.38 17.59 -12.32
C PRO A 30 7.64 16.75 -12.53
N ASP A 31 8.18 16.75 -13.76
CA ASP A 31 9.39 16.01 -14.13
C ASP A 31 10.58 16.36 -13.21
N GLU A 32 10.70 17.64 -12.82
CA GLU A 32 11.74 18.11 -11.91
C GLU A 32 11.65 17.47 -10.53
N GLU A 33 10.45 17.28 -9.99
CA GLU A 33 10.25 16.60 -8.70
C GLU A 33 10.54 15.11 -8.82
N TRP A 34 10.05 14.48 -9.89
CA TRP A 34 10.29 13.06 -10.14
C TRP A 34 11.79 12.78 -10.29
N GLY A 35 12.52 13.66 -10.98
CA GLY A 35 13.98 13.56 -11.17
C GLY A 35 14.80 13.64 -9.87
N ARG A 36 14.21 14.10 -8.76
CA ARG A 36 14.87 14.14 -7.43
C ARG A 36 14.81 12.81 -6.67
N LEU A 37 14.02 11.85 -7.14
CA LEU A 37 13.91 10.54 -6.51
C LEU A 37 15.14 9.66 -6.81
N PRO A 38 15.60 8.87 -5.84
CA PRO A 38 16.58 7.82 -6.10
C PRO A 38 16.10 6.86 -7.20
N LEU A 39 17.03 6.40 -8.03
CA LEU A 39 16.76 5.51 -9.14
C LEU A 39 16.01 4.23 -8.70
N ALA A 40 16.26 3.75 -7.49
CA ALA A 40 15.60 2.57 -6.95
C ALA A 40 14.10 2.80 -6.71
N ILE A 41 13.69 4.00 -6.26
CA ILE A 41 12.29 4.39 -6.12
C ILE A 41 11.66 4.55 -7.51
N TRP A 42 12.36 5.27 -8.40
CA TRP A 42 11.91 5.46 -9.77
C TRP A 42 11.60 4.12 -10.44
N ARG A 43 12.53 3.16 -10.43
CA ARG A 43 12.35 1.82 -11.00
C ARG A 43 11.18 1.06 -10.37
N ARG A 44 10.95 1.22 -9.07
CA ARG A 44 9.89 0.51 -8.33
C ARG A 44 8.50 1.00 -8.72
N PHE A 45 8.33 2.31 -8.91
CA PHE A 45 7.06 2.93 -9.28
C PHE A 45 6.83 3.06 -10.79
N SER A 46 7.82 2.71 -11.62
CA SER A 46 7.69 2.59 -13.08
C SER A 46 7.47 1.15 -13.55
N LYS A 47 7.35 0.19 -12.65
CA LYS A 47 7.02 -1.19 -13.01
C LYS A 47 5.56 -1.27 -13.45
N ARG A 48 5.32 -1.78 -14.65
CA ARG A 48 4.00 -2.16 -15.12
C ARG A 48 3.69 -3.57 -14.65
N PHE A 49 2.61 -3.74 -13.92
CA PHE A 49 2.07 -5.04 -13.58
C PHE A 49 0.97 -5.36 -14.61
N ALA A 50 1.12 -6.43 -15.34
CA ALA A 50 0.17 -6.90 -16.33
C ALA A 50 0.08 -8.43 -16.27
N ASP A 51 -0.99 -9.00 -16.82
CA ASP A 51 -1.18 -10.45 -16.96
C ASP A 51 -1.05 -11.25 -15.64
N GLY A 52 -1.40 -10.62 -14.51
CA GLY A 52 -1.35 -11.26 -13.19
C GLY A 52 0.05 -11.33 -12.58
N GLU A 53 1.01 -10.59 -13.10
CA GLU A 53 2.33 -10.46 -12.47
C GLU A 53 2.19 -9.97 -11.03
N THR A 54 2.98 -10.55 -10.15
CA THR A 54 3.02 -10.20 -8.73
C THR A 54 4.45 -9.99 -8.29
N VAL A 55 4.72 -8.81 -7.74
CA VAL A 55 6.00 -8.57 -7.06
C VAL A 55 5.81 -8.78 -5.57
N VAL A 56 6.78 -9.45 -4.95
CA VAL A 56 6.77 -9.78 -3.52
C VAL A 56 7.89 -9.03 -2.83
N TYR A 57 7.55 -8.31 -1.78
CA TYR A 57 8.49 -7.67 -0.88
C TYR A 57 8.43 -8.35 0.47
N VAL A 58 9.58 -8.75 1.00
CA VAL A 58 9.72 -9.33 2.33
C VAL A 58 10.43 -8.35 3.25
N GLY A 59 9.96 -8.25 4.48
CA GLY A 59 10.48 -7.25 5.39
C GLY A 59 10.17 -7.54 6.85
N THR A 60 10.50 -6.56 7.68
CA THR A 60 10.31 -6.61 9.14
C THR A 60 9.77 -5.27 9.61
N ILE A 61 8.80 -5.31 10.52
CA ILE A 61 8.28 -4.12 11.18
C ILE A 61 9.30 -3.64 12.20
N GLU A 62 9.84 -2.42 12.01
CA GLU A 62 10.81 -1.82 12.93
C GLU A 62 10.14 -0.98 14.01
N GLU A 63 9.09 -0.27 13.66
CA GLU A 63 8.38 0.62 14.55
C GLU A 63 6.87 0.42 14.39
N ALA A 64 6.15 0.31 15.50
CA ALA A 64 4.70 0.34 15.52
C ALA A 64 4.23 1.02 16.81
N SER A 65 3.38 2.03 16.68
CA SER A 65 2.81 2.74 17.83
C SER A 65 1.38 3.16 17.56
N PHE A 66 0.57 3.10 18.62
CA PHE A 66 -0.85 3.45 18.61
C PHE A 66 -1.19 4.29 19.82
N SER A 67 -1.89 5.39 19.62
CA SER A 67 -2.63 6.01 20.71
C SER A 67 -3.88 5.18 21.04
N ARG A 68 -4.52 5.43 22.17
CA ARG A 68 -5.81 4.79 22.50
C ARG A 68 -6.86 5.05 21.42
N ALA A 69 -6.94 6.28 20.92
CA ALA A 69 -7.83 6.63 19.82
C ALA A 69 -7.46 5.92 18.50
N GLY A 70 -6.18 5.79 18.20
CA GLY A 70 -5.69 5.06 17.04
C GLY A 70 -6.02 3.57 17.10
N TRP A 71 -5.92 2.96 18.27
CA TRP A 71 -6.34 1.58 18.46
C TRP A 71 -7.84 1.39 18.20
N TRP A 72 -8.67 2.27 18.74
CA TRP A 72 -10.12 2.23 18.49
C TRP A 72 -10.44 2.47 17.01
N LEU A 73 -9.75 3.42 16.36
CA LEU A 73 -9.89 3.65 14.92
C LEU A 73 -9.58 2.36 14.14
N ALA A 74 -8.48 1.67 14.46
CA ALA A 74 -8.11 0.44 13.79
C ALA A 74 -9.15 -0.68 14.02
N GLN A 75 -9.74 -0.79 15.22
CA GLN A 75 -10.82 -1.76 15.49
C GLN A 75 -12.10 -1.42 14.71
N LEU A 76 -12.51 -0.16 14.66
CA LEU A 76 -13.67 0.29 13.89
C LEU A 76 -13.47 0.08 12.39
N ALA A 77 -12.27 0.33 11.89
CA ALA A 77 -11.93 0.12 10.49
C ALA A 77 -12.06 -1.35 10.03
N ARG A 78 -12.14 -2.32 10.94
CA ARG A 78 -12.41 -3.73 10.59
C ARG A 78 -13.74 -3.93 9.88
N VAL A 79 -14.73 -3.08 10.15
CA VAL A 79 -16.06 -3.12 9.51
C VAL A 79 -15.96 -2.87 8.00
N ILE A 80 -14.93 -2.11 7.57
CA ILE A 80 -14.68 -1.80 6.17
C ILE A 80 -13.50 -2.61 5.58
N GLY A 81 -13.23 -3.82 6.14
CA GLY A 81 -12.17 -4.71 5.64
C GLY A 81 -10.84 -4.63 6.37
N GLY A 82 -10.72 -3.85 7.47
CA GLY A 82 -9.53 -3.79 8.31
C GLY A 82 -8.29 -3.21 7.60
N PRO A 83 -8.38 -2.04 6.95
CA PRO A 83 -7.27 -1.49 6.16
C PRO A 83 -6.11 -0.96 7.00
N LEU A 84 -6.23 -0.98 8.33
CA LEU A 84 -5.23 -0.48 9.26
C LEU A 84 -4.56 -1.62 10.04
N PRO A 85 -3.28 -1.48 10.42
CA PRO A 85 -2.65 -2.43 11.30
C PRO A 85 -3.37 -2.48 12.66
N LEU A 86 -3.40 -3.66 13.28
CA LEU A 86 -4.13 -3.91 14.54
C LEU A 86 -3.22 -4.10 15.76
N GLY A 87 -1.91 -4.22 15.55
CA GLY A 87 -0.93 -4.49 16.61
C GLY A 87 0.27 -3.55 16.56
N ALA A 88 0.88 -3.35 17.71
CA ALA A 88 2.11 -2.57 17.88
C ALA A 88 3.36 -3.47 17.96
N GLU A 89 3.30 -4.65 17.36
CA GLU A 89 4.40 -5.61 17.38
C GLU A 89 5.54 -5.14 16.47
N THR A 90 6.76 -5.22 16.97
CA THR A 90 8.00 -4.91 16.24
C THR A 90 8.89 -6.14 16.15
N GLY A 91 9.82 -6.14 15.20
CA GLY A 91 10.67 -7.31 14.95
C GLY A 91 9.95 -8.48 14.28
N VAL A 92 8.67 -8.33 13.92
CA VAL A 92 7.88 -9.38 13.28
C VAL A 92 7.96 -9.28 11.76
N PRO A 93 7.94 -10.42 11.03
CA PRO A 93 7.94 -10.44 9.58
C PRO A 93 6.70 -9.75 8.99
N MET A 94 6.92 -9.09 7.87
CA MET A 94 5.86 -8.53 7.03
C MET A 94 6.14 -8.84 5.56
N VAL A 95 5.11 -9.29 4.85
CA VAL A 95 5.18 -9.51 3.41
C VAL A 95 4.21 -8.57 2.73
N VAL A 96 4.64 -7.96 1.64
CA VAL A 96 3.79 -7.13 0.77
C VAL A 96 3.82 -7.70 -0.62
N THR A 97 2.66 -7.96 -1.19
CA THR A 97 2.52 -8.30 -2.60
C THR A 97 1.85 -7.16 -3.34
N VAL A 98 2.32 -6.89 -4.54
CA VAL A 98 1.71 -5.92 -5.46
C VAL A 98 1.37 -6.66 -6.74
N THR A 99 0.08 -6.65 -7.08
CA THR A 99 -0.48 -7.35 -8.24
C THR A 99 -1.35 -6.37 -9.04
N GLU A 100 -1.53 -6.60 -10.32
CA GLU A 100 -2.47 -5.82 -11.12
C GLU A 100 -3.90 -5.94 -10.59
N ASP A 101 -4.61 -4.81 -10.51
CA ASP A 101 -6.08 -4.78 -10.43
C ASP A 101 -6.64 -4.72 -11.86
N ALA A 102 -6.88 -5.88 -12.46
CA ALA A 102 -7.35 -6.00 -13.84
C ALA A 102 -8.66 -5.24 -14.10
N ALA A 103 -9.49 -5.05 -13.07
CA ALA A 103 -10.77 -4.34 -13.19
C ALA A 103 -10.60 -2.83 -13.33
N SER A 104 -9.59 -2.23 -12.69
CA SER A 104 -9.34 -0.78 -12.72
C SER A 104 -8.05 -0.40 -13.46
N GLY A 105 -7.23 -1.37 -13.85
CA GLY A 105 -5.88 -1.15 -14.34
C GLY A 105 -4.92 -0.62 -13.27
N GLY A 106 -5.34 -0.63 -12.01
CA GLY A 106 -4.56 -0.18 -10.86
C GLY A 106 -3.67 -1.28 -10.27
N GLN A 107 -3.38 -1.16 -8.98
CA GLN A 107 -2.52 -2.09 -8.26
C GLN A 107 -3.20 -2.54 -6.96
N ILE A 108 -3.33 -3.85 -6.76
CA ILE A 108 -3.75 -4.44 -5.48
C ILE A 108 -2.50 -4.61 -4.61
N TRP A 109 -2.58 -4.07 -3.41
CA TRP A 109 -1.56 -4.18 -2.39
C TRP A 109 -2.06 -5.07 -1.26
N THR A 110 -1.45 -6.24 -1.09
CA THR A 110 -1.75 -7.13 0.03
C THR A 110 -0.60 -7.14 1.01
N ARG A 111 -0.87 -6.82 2.25
CA ARG A 111 0.08 -6.80 3.36
C ARG A 111 -0.25 -7.91 4.32
N ILE A 112 0.71 -8.79 4.58
CA ILE A 112 0.60 -9.91 5.52
C ILE A 112 1.54 -9.59 6.68
N CYS A 113 0.97 -9.18 7.81
CA CYS A 113 1.71 -8.83 9.02
C CYS A 113 1.70 -10.01 9.97
N ALA A 114 2.85 -10.59 10.26
CA ALA A 114 2.95 -11.63 11.27
C ALA A 114 2.55 -11.06 12.65
N ARG A 115 2.09 -11.95 13.53
CA ARG A 115 1.74 -11.63 14.90
C ARG A 115 2.42 -12.63 15.83
N SER A 116 2.82 -12.16 17.00
CA SER A 116 3.41 -13.03 18.03
C SER A 116 2.40 -14.06 18.55
N ASN A 117 1.12 -13.69 18.54
CA ASN A 117 0.02 -14.57 18.96
C ASN A 117 -1.07 -14.62 17.90
N GLY A 118 -1.35 -15.81 17.39
CA GLY A 118 -2.44 -16.09 16.45
C GLY A 118 -2.04 -16.00 14.97
N PHE A 119 -3.05 -15.93 14.11
CA PHE A 119 -2.85 -15.86 12.67
C PHE A 119 -2.35 -14.48 12.23
N PRO A 120 -1.57 -14.41 11.14
CA PRO A 120 -1.17 -13.14 10.55
C PRO A 120 -2.38 -12.26 10.23
N GLN A 121 -2.22 -10.96 10.38
CA GLN A 121 -3.19 -10.00 9.85
C GLN A 121 -2.94 -9.83 8.36
N VAL A 122 -4.02 -9.89 7.57
CA VAL A 122 -3.99 -9.57 6.14
C VAL A 122 -4.72 -8.25 5.92
N ILE A 123 -4.08 -7.33 5.20
CA ILE A 123 -4.61 -6.01 4.86
C ILE A 123 -4.59 -5.88 3.33
N HIS A 124 -5.73 -5.55 2.75
CA HIS A 124 -5.86 -5.30 1.32
C HIS A 124 -6.20 -3.84 1.05
N SER A 125 -5.64 -3.29 -0.01
CA SER A 125 -6.06 -2.04 -0.61
C SER A 125 -5.73 -2.05 -2.10
N ALA A 126 -6.37 -1.18 -2.87
CA ALA A 126 -6.04 -1.02 -4.28
C ALA A 126 -5.72 0.45 -4.60
N LYS A 127 -4.56 0.70 -5.20
CA LYS A 127 -4.26 2.00 -5.80
C LYS A 127 -4.87 2.06 -7.18
N ARG A 128 -5.72 3.07 -7.41
CA ARG A 128 -6.42 3.31 -8.65
C ARG A 128 -6.05 4.68 -9.20
N PHE A 129 -5.79 4.75 -10.50
CA PHE A 129 -5.51 6.01 -11.19
C PHE A 129 -6.83 6.69 -11.56
N ALA A 130 -7.48 7.24 -10.55
CA ALA A 130 -8.82 7.83 -10.61
C ALA A 130 -9.01 8.87 -9.50
N GLY A 131 -10.23 9.44 -9.45
CA GLY A 131 -10.61 10.40 -8.41
C GLY A 131 -10.12 11.81 -8.66
N PRO A 132 -10.37 12.73 -7.69
CA PRO A 132 -10.14 14.17 -7.91
C PRO A 132 -8.67 14.57 -7.96
N THR A 133 -7.77 13.72 -7.52
CA THR A 133 -6.30 13.94 -7.50
C THR A 133 -5.55 13.10 -8.54
N GLY A 134 -6.27 12.32 -9.36
CA GLY A 134 -5.67 11.37 -10.30
C GLY A 134 -5.18 10.07 -9.66
N LEU A 135 -5.16 9.97 -8.33
CA LEU A 135 -4.78 8.77 -7.59
C LEU A 135 -5.67 8.60 -6.36
N GLU A 136 -6.15 7.40 -6.15
CA GLU A 136 -6.88 7.05 -4.93
C GLU A 136 -6.47 5.68 -4.40
N GLU A 137 -6.63 5.49 -3.11
CA GLU A 137 -6.54 4.19 -2.46
C GLU A 137 -7.94 3.72 -2.08
N TYR A 138 -8.38 2.66 -2.72
CA TYR A 138 -9.62 1.96 -2.38
C TYR A 138 -9.31 0.96 -1.26
N VAL A 139 -10.01 1.10 -0.14
CA VAL A 139 -9.75 0.29 1.06
C VAL A 139 -10.81 -0.78 1.32
N GLY A 140 -11.82 -0.85 0.46
CA GLY A 140 -12.91 -1.82 0.54
C GLY A 140 -14.26 -1.18 0.86
N TYR A 141 -15.33 -1.94 0.62
CA TYR A 141 -16.72 -1.58 0.95
C TYR A 141 -17.15 -0.18 0.48
N GLY A 142 -16.67 0.24 -0.68
CA GLY A 142 -16.97 1.55 -1.26
C GLY A 142 -16.15 2.71 -0.71
N VAL A 143 -15.30 2.47 0.30
CA VAL A 143 -14.47 3.53 0.88
C VAL A 143 -13.22 3.73 0.05
N SER A 144 -13.00 4.97 -0.38
CA SER A 144 -11.81 5.41 -1.09
C SER A 144 -11.20 6.65 -0.43
N MET A 145 -9.89 6.76 -0.54
CA MET A 145 -9.10 7.88 -0.08
C MET A 145 -8.35 8.48 -1.27
N ALA A 146 -8.65 9.74 -1.60
CA ALA A 146 -7.87 10.47 -2.60
C ALA A 146 -6.45 10.69 -2.07
N LEU A 147 -5.45 10.50 -2.93
CA LEU A 147 -4.04 10.64 -2.58
C LEU A 147 -3.40 11.76 -3.40
N ARG A 148 -2.57 12.55 -2.77
CA ARG A 148 -1.58 13.41 -3.43
C ARG A 148 -0.21 12.82 -3.20
N ILE A 149 0.63 12.87 -4.24
CA ILE A 149 2.03 12.48 -4.11
C ILE A 149 2.93 13.72 -4.13
N SER A 150 4.06 13.64 -3.48
CA SER A 150 5.12 14.65 -3.46
C SER A 150 6.48 14.00 -3.25
N VAL A 151 7.54 14.71 -3.56
CA VAL A 151 8.91 14.27 -3.27
C VAL A 151 9.47 15.12 -2.14
N GLU A 152 9.83 14.47 -1.03
CA GLU A 152 10.37 15.12 0.16
C GLU A 152 11.59 14.35 0.66
N HIS A 153 12.73 15.04 0.81
CA HIS A 153 13.97 14.42 1.27
C HIS A 153 14.32 13.14 0.51
N GLU A 154 14.22 13.18 -0.83
CA GLU A 154 14.46 12.04 -1.73
C GLU A 154 13.52 10.84 -1.50
N ALA A 155 12.44 11.02 -0.79
CA ALA A 155 11.40 10.00 -0.57
C ALA A 155 10.13 10.34 -1.35
N LEU A 156 9.43 9.31 -1.82
CA LEU A 156 8.10 9.46 -2.40
C LEU A 156 7.05 9.41 -1.29
N VAL A 157 6.27 10.48 -1.18
CA VAL A 157 5.29 10.67 -0.11
C VAL A 157 3.89 10.69 -0.67
N PHE A 158 3.02 9.87 -0.09
CA PHE A 158 1.59 9.82 -0.39
C PHE A 158 0.85 10.43 0.79
N ARG A 159 0.00 11.44 0.53
CA ARG A 159 -0.86 12.07 1.55
C ARG A 159 -2.33 11.95 1.19
N SER A 160 -3.15 11.67 2.19
CA SER A 160 -4.60 11.73 2.01
C SER A 160 -5.03 13.15 1.65
N ALA A 161 -5.93 13.25 0.67
CA ALA A 161 -6.50 14.53 0.19
C ALA A 161 -8.03 14.53 0.28
N GLY A 162 -8.58 13.66 1.11
CA GLY A 162 -10.00 13.49 1.35
C GLY A 162 -10.45 12.04 1.23
N TYR A 163 -11.60 11.76 1.82
CA TYR A 163 -12.21 10.43 1.84
C TYR A 163 -13.56 10.48 1.16
N SER A 164 -13.98 9.38 0.57
CA SER A 164 -15.29 9.24 -0.05
C SER A 164 -15.88 7.86 0.18
N LEU A 165 -17.21 7.78 0.21
CA LEU A 165 -17.96 6.54 0.25
C LEU A 165 -18.76 6.42 -1.04
N GLN A 166 -18.61 5.29 -1.73
CA GLN A 166 -19.39 4.95 -2.92
C GLN A 166 -20.54 4.03 -2.54
N ILE A 167 -21.75 4.43 -2.87
CA ILE A 167 -22.97 3.65 -2.68
C ILE A 167 -23.65 3.53 -4.05
N GLY A 168 -23.53 2.38 -4.69
CA GLY A 168 -23.96 2.20 -6.07
C GLY A 168 -23.23 3.17 -7.01
N PRO A 169 -23.95 3.96 -7.84
CA PRO A 169 -23.33 4.94 -8.73
C PRO A 169 -22.94 6.26 -8.01
N LEU A 170 -23.37 6.45 -6.77
CA LEU A 170 -23.19 7.70 -6.04
C LEU A 170 -21.89 7.70 -5.25
N ARG A 171 -21.06 8.73 -5.46
CA ARG A 171 -19.84 8.97 -4.68
C ARG A 171 -20.05 10.18 -3.75
N LEU A 172 -20.03 9.92 -2.46
CA LEU A 172 -20.26 10.91 -1.40
C LEU A 172 -18.93 11.26 -0.74
N PRO A 173 -18.49 12.53 -0.76
CA PRO A 173 -17.31 12.95 -0.01
C PRO A 173 -17.61 12.87 1.49
N LEU A 174 -16.64 12.33 2.25
CA LEU A 174 -16.72 12.31 3.71
C LEU A 174 -16.40 13.71 4.25
N PRO A 175 -17.26 14.27 5.10
CA PRO A 175 -16.93 15.52 5.78
C PRO A 175 -15.62 15.40 6.58
N PRO A 176 -14.76 16.44 6.62
CA PRO A 176 -13.49 16.38 7.33
C PRO A 176 -13.58 15.97 8.80
N ARG A 177 -14.73 16.28 9.45
CA ARG A 177 -14.98 15.91 10.85
C ARG A 177 -15.18 14.41 11.08
N LEU A 178 -15.52 13.66 10.02
CA LEU A 178 -15.67 12.19 10.03
C LEU A 178 -14.47 11.48 9.46
N ALA A 179 -13.51 12.22 8.92
CA ALA A 179 -12.27 11.64 8.42
C ALA A 179 -11.42 11.09 9.58
N PRO A 180 -10.72 9.97 9.37
CA PRO A 180 -9.89 9.34 10.41
C PRO A 180 -8.64 10.16 10.76
N GLY A 181 -8.38 11.25 10.06
CA GLY A 181 -7.20 12.10 10.16
C GLY A 181 -6.41 12.12 8.85
N ASP A 182 -5.28 12.80 8.88
CA ASP A 182 -4.37 12.90 7.75
C ASP A 182 -3.47 11.67 7.74
N LEU A 183 -3.59 10.87 6.68
CA LEU A 183 -2.74 9.72 6.46
C LEU A 183 -1.57 10.13 5.58
N THR A 184 -0.38 9.75 5.99
CA THR A 184 0.86 9.89 5.22
C THR A 184 1.54 8.52 5.08
N VAL A 185 1.93 8.16 3.87
CA VAL A 185 2.80 7.01 3.60
C VAL A 185 4.05 7.52 2.93
N THR A 186 5.20 7.27 3.54
CA THR A 186 6.52 7.65 3.01
C THR A 186 7.25 6.41 2.52
N HIS A 187 7.78 6.47 1.32
CA HIS A 187 8.63 5.45 0.73
C HIS A 187 10.04 6.00 0.54
N SER A 188 10.99 5.51 1.32
CA SER A 188 12.40 5.92 1.31
C SER A 188 13.30 4.79 0.84
N ASP A 189 14.25 5.08 -0.02
CA ASP A 189 15.32 4.15 -0.36
C ASP A 189 16.38 4.13 0.76
N LEU A 190 16.89 2.94 1.09
CA LEU A 190 17.93 2.75 2.09
C LEU A 190 19.25 2.26 1.46
N GLY A 191 19.29 2.17 0.13
CA GLY A 191 20.39 1.59 -0.58
C GLY A 191 20.46 0.06 -0.50
N GLY A 192 21.32 -0.54 -1.33
CA GLY A 192 21.51 -1.99 -1.33
C GLY A 192 20.25 -2.83 -1.60
N GLY A 193 19.25 -2.26 -2.30
CA GLY A 193 17.97 -2.90 -2.58
C GLY A 193 16.98 -2.88 -1.43
N ALA A 194 17.34 -2.31 -0.27
CA ALA A 194 16.45 -2.13 0.87
C ALA A 194 15.68 -0.81 0.76
N PHE A 195 14.46 -0.80 1.26
CA PHE A 195 13.64 0.41 1.34
C PHE A 195 12.72 0.36 2.57
N ARG A 196 12.28 1.54 2.99
CA ARG A 196 11.38 1.70 4.12
C ARG A 196 10.04 2.23 3.65
N PHE A 197 8.96 1.63 4.16
CA PHE A 197 7.64 2.22 4.18
C PHE A 197 7.29 2.65 5.60
N THR A 198 6.86 3.91 5.73
CA THR A 198 6.33 4.44 6.99
C THR A 198 4.91 4.92 6.75
N LEU A 199 3.96 4.38 7.49
CA LEU A 199 2.58 4.84 7.56
C LEU A 199 2.40 5.65 8.84
N GLU A 200 1.80 6.83 8.72
CA GLU A 200 1.44 7.67 9.85
C GLU A 200 0.02 8.23 9.67
N ILE A 201 -0.77 8.23 10.75
CA ILE A 201 -2.08 8.86 10.79
C ILE A 201 -2.09 9.87 11.93
N VAL A 202 -2.37 11.13 11.59
CA VAL A 202 -2.43 12.24 12.55
C VAL A 202 -3.81 12.87 12.48
N HIS A 203 -4.50 12.92 13.61
CA HIS A 203 -5.79 13.60 13.69
C HIS A 203 -5.63 15.02 14.23
N PRO A 204 -6.28 16.05 13.66
CA PRO A 204 -6.05 17.45 14.05
C PRO A 204 -6.28 17.75 15.53
N ARG A 205 -7.19 17.01 16.19
CA ARG A 205 -7.53 17.20 17.60
C ARG A 205 -6.94 16.15 18.53
N LEU A 206 -6.66 14.94 18.05
CA LEU A 206 -6.23 13.80 18.86
C LEU A 206 -4.73 13.51 18.71
N GLY A 207 -4.05 14.26 17.84
CA GLY A 207 -2.63 14.09 17.57
C GLY A 207 -2.34 12.79 16.81
N LYS A 208 -1.15 12.25 17.00
CA LYS A 208 -0.69 11.01 16.35
C LYS A 208 -1.53 9.82 16.81
N LEU A 209 -2.20 9.18 15.86
CA LEU A 209 -3.06 8.02 16.12
C LEU A 209 -2.32 6.71 15.92
N ILE A 210 -1.69 6.55 14.77
CA ILE A 210 -1.02 5.33 14.34
C ILE A 210 0.29 5.71 13.66
N ARG A 211 1.36 4.99 13.96
CA ARG A 211 2.59 4.99 13.18
C ARG A 211 3.09 3.58 13.06
N GLN A 212 3.44 3.17 11.85
CA GLN A 212 4.09 1.89 11.57
C GLN A 212 5.17 2.10 10.52
N SER A 213 6.35 1.57 10.77
CA SER A 213 7.48 1.59 9.84
C SER A 213 8.02 0.17 9.66
N ALA A 214 8.30 -0.20 8.41
CA ALA A 214 8.88 -1.49 8.09
C ALA A 214 9.93 -1.35 6.99
N ILE A 215 10.99 -2.15 7.08
CA ILE A 215 12.02 -2.26 6.04
C ILE A 215 11.77 -3.49 5.21
N PHE A 216 11.91 -3.34 3.91
CA PHE A 216 11.65 -4.36 2.90
C PHE A 216 12.82 -4.55 1.94
N ARG A 217 12.84 -5.72 1.33
CA ARG A 217 13.60 -6.04 0.11
C ARG A 217 12.69 -6.76 -0.87
N GLU A 218 12.95 -6.62 -2.15
CA GLU A 218 12.29 -7.45 -3.15
C GLU A 218 12.74 -8.91 -2.96
N ALA A 219 11.79 -9.84 -2.93
CA ALA A 219 12.12 -11.26 -2.86
C ALA A 219 12.85 -11.68 -4.15
N ALA A 220 13.88 -12.47 -4.02
CA ALA A 220 14.53 -13.07 -5.18
C ALA A 220 13.51 -13.97 -5.91
N SER A 221 13.43 -13.80 -7.23
CA SER A 221 12.61 -14.61 -8.12
C SER A 221 13.24 -15.99 -8.30
#